data_d1bbd2ffdb7d44178690ed11bba9ddfa
#
_entry.id   d1bbd2ffdb7d44178690ed11bba9ddfa
#
_cell.length_a   1.000
_cell.length_b   1.000
_cell.length_c   1.000
_cell.angle_alpha   90.00
_cell.angle_beta   90.00
_cell.angle_gamma   90.00
#
_symmetry.space_group_name_H-M   'P 1'
#
loop_
_entity.id
_entity.type
_entity.pdbx_description
1 polymer ?
#
loop_
_entity_poly.entity_id
_entity_poly.type
_entity_poly.pdbx_seq_one_letter_code
_entity_poly.pdbx_strand_id
1 'polypeptide(L)'
;KAVPLTGPQYPFYGELKNKPEKPLAELLAHGGAVVGPSFLLKTGLKPGDKFSLGKIEVRINGVVLAEPDRISRAFSIGPRVFLARASLDQSGLVQRGSRIKHRTLIRLPSSFELEKALVLLERGLTDKSISIRTYKDMQSSLSSSIERMGQYLGALGVIALLMGGIG
;
A
#
# COMPACT_ATOMS: atom_id res chain seq x y z
N LYS A 1 5.85 -1.48 5.95
CA LYS A 1 5.61 -0.12 5.46
C LYS A 1 6.15 0.87 6.49
N ALA A 2 7.12 1.69 6.11
CA ALA A 2 7.64 2.74 6.97
C ALA A 2 6.84 4.02 6.76
N VAL A 3 6.48 4.68 7.86
CA VAL A 3 5.64 5.88 7.88
C VAL A 3 6.40 6.97 8.63
N PRO A 4 6.45 8.22 8.12
CA PRO A 4 6.98 9.34 8.88
C PRO A 4 6.10 9.64 10.09
N LEU A 5 6.70 9.93 11.23
CA LEU A 5 5.97 10.34 12.43
C LEU A 5 5.73 11.86 12.47
N THR A 6 6.53 12.62 11.71
CA THR A 6 6.45 14.07 11.58
C THR A 6 5.98 14.46 10.19
N GLY A 7 5.18 15.52 10.09
CA GLY A 7 4.62 16.00 8.83
C GLY A 7 3.24 15.38 8.51
N PRO A 8 2.83 15.36 7.22
CA PRO A 8 1.55 14.79 6.82
C PRO A 8 1.42 13.34 7.25
N GLN A 9 0.44 13.04 8.09
CA GLN A 9 0.25 11.72 8.66
C GLN A 9 -0.35 10.75 7.63
N TYR A 10 0.05 9.49 7.72
CA TYR A 10 -0.59 8.39 7.01
C TYR A 10 -1.79 7.89 7.84
N PRO A 11 -2.93 7.59 7.24
CA PRO A 11 -3.24 7.65 5.81
C PRO A 11 -3.49 9.07 5.31
N PHE A 12 -3.11 9.34 4.05
CA PHE A 12 -3.29 10.65 3.43
C PHE A 12 -4.75 10.90 3.02
N TYR A 13 -5.49 9.83 2.77
CA TYR A 13 -6.94 9.79 2.51
C TYR A 13 -7.55 8.57 3.17
N GLY A 14 -8.82 8.69 3.59
CA GLY A 14 -9.57 7.64 4.25
C GLY A 14 -9.12 7.41 5.69
N GLU A 15 -9.69 6.39 6.32
CA GLU A 15 -9.41 6.04 7.71
C GLU A 15 -8.66 4.72 7.82
N LEU A 16 -7.68 4.68 8.70
CA LEU A 16 -6.99 3.47 9.11
C LEU A 16 -7.70 2.90 10.35
N LYS A 17 -8.31 1.73 10.21
CA LYS A 17 -8.90 1.06 11.37
C LYS A 17 -7.87 0.16 12.03
N ASN A 18 -7.59 0.41 13.28
CA ASN A 18 -6.60 -0.33 14.08
C ASN A 18 -7.11 -0.60 15.48
N LYS A 19 -6.58 -1.62 16.11
CA LYS A 19 -6.78 -1.94 17.54
C LYS A 19 -5.43 -1.86 18.25
N PRO A 20 -5.31 -1.13 19.39
CA PRO A 20 -6.31 -0.20 19.95
C PRO A 20 -6.60 0.98 19.02
N GLU A 21 -7.75 1.62 19.15
CA GLU A 21 -8.14 2.82 18.37
C GLU A 21 -7.33 4.04 18.84
N LYS A 22 -6.10 4.13 18.36
CA LYS A 22 -5.16 5.20 18.67
C LYS A 22 -4.52 5.72 17.39
N PRO A 23 -4.06 6.98 17.34
CA PRO A 23 -3.31 7.49 16.21
C PRO A 23 -2.13 6.59 15.88
N LEU A 24 -1.92 6.32 14.57
CA LEU A 24 -0.83 5.45 14.13
C LEU A 24 0.54 5.94 14.62
N ALA A 25 0.73 7.27 14.67
CA ALA A 25 1.97 7.87 15.16
C ALA A 25 2.28 7.49 16.62
N GLU A 26 1.25 7.45 17.48
CA GLU A 26 1.39 7.04 18.87
C GLU A 26 1.79 5.56 18.99
N LEU A 27 1.14 4.69 18.21
CA LEU A 27 1.43 3.25 18.21
C LEU A 27 2.83 2.92 17.67
N LEU A 28 3.35 3.73 16.75
CA LEU A 28 4.67 3.56 16.17
C LEU A 28 5.79 4.26 16.95
N ALA A 29 5.45 5.09 17.94
CA ALA A 29 6.42 5.74 18.79
C ALA A 29 7.26 4.72 19.57
N HIS A 30 8.45 5.14 19.98
CA HIS A 30 9.37 4.34 20.86
C HIS A 30 9.67 2.93 20.33
N GLY A 31 9.81 2.78 19.02
CA GLY A 31 10.12 1.47 18.42
C GLY A 31 8.91 0.53 18.34
N GLY A 32 7.71 1.06 18.41
CA GLY A 32 6.47 0.30 18.22
C GLY A 32 6.25 -0.13 16.76
N ALA A 33 5.54 -1.24 16.61
CA ALA A 33 5.06 -1.73 15.32
C ALA A 33 3.55 -1.96 15.35
N VAL A 34 2.89 -1.73 14.22
CA VAL A 34 1.49 -2.12 14.02
C VAL A 34 1.45 -3.14 12.90
N VAL A 35 0.84 -4.29 13.13
CA VAL A 35 0.89 -5.45 12.23
C VAL A 35 -0.48 -5.78 11.68
N GLY A 36 -0.52 -6.43 10.52
CA GLY A 36 -1.76 -6.97 9.99
C GLY A 36 -2.11 -8.33 10.62
N PRO A 37 -3.40 -8.75 10.62
CA PRO A 37 -3.82 -10.05 11.18
C PRO A 37 -3.07 -11.24 10.59
N SER A 38 -2.74 -11.19 9.30
CA SER A 38 -1.96 -12.24 8.63
C SER A 38 -0.53 -12.39 9.17
N PHE A 39 0.04 -11.33 9.76
CA PHE A 39 1.34 -11.43 10.43
C PHE A 39 1.22 -12.26 11.71
N LEU A 40 0.23 -11.96 12.54
CA LEU A 40 -0.01 -12.68 13.79
C LEU A 40 -0.30 -14.18 13.53
N LEU A 41 -1.14 -14.47 12.54
CA LEU A 41 -1.46 -15.86 12.15
C LEU A 41 -0.22 -16.63 11.69
N LYS A 42 0.69 -16.00 10.96
CA LYS A 42 1.90 -16.65 10.45
C LYS A 42 2.99 -16.83 11.49
N THR A 43 3.09 -15.91 12.45
CA THR A 43 4.16 -15.92 13.45
C THR A 43 3.73 -16.53 14.79
N GLY A 44 2.43 -16.64 15.04
CA GLY A 44 1.90 -17.03 16.36
C GLY A 44 2.02 -15.97 17.44
N LEU A 45 2.54 -14.78 17.09
CA LEU A 45 2.73 -13.68 18.04
C LEU A 45 1.41 -12.98 18.37
N LYS A 46 1.38 -12.30 19.52
CA LYS A 46 0.23 -11.55 20.01
C LYS A 46 0.57 -10.05 20.15
N PRO A 47 -0.43 -9.16 20.18
CA PRO A 47 -0.21 -7.78 20.59
C PRO A 47 0.49 -7.70 21.96
N GLY A 48 1.52 -6.87 22.05
CA GLY A 48 2.39 -6.76 23.21
C GLY A 48 3.71 -7.53 23.10
N ASP A 49 3.76 -8.56 22.26
CA ASP A 49 4.99 -9.34 22.04
C ASP A 49 6.02 -8.52 21.25
N LYS A 50 7.27 -8.96 21.35
CA LYS A 50 8.39 -8.39 20.62
C LYS A 50 8.85 -9.35 19.53
N PHE A 51 9.38 -8.80 18.46
CA PHE A 51 10.03 -9.57 17.39
C PHE A 51 11.22 -8.81 16.81
N SER A 52 12.17 -9.57 16.28
CA SER A 52 13.36 -8.99 15.64
C SER A 52 13.05 -8.57 14.21
N LEU A 53 13.44 -7.36 13.85
CA LEU A 53 13.35 -6.83 12.51
C LEU A 53 14.72 -6.33 12.06
N GLY A 54 15.45 -7.14 11.30
CA GLY A 54 16.85 -6.87 11.00
C GLY A 54 17.68 -6.81 12.28
N LYS A 55 18.30 -5.65 12.54
CA LYS A 55 19.17 -5.43 13.72
C LYS A 55 18.44 -4.86 14.94
N ILE A 56 17.13 -4.59 14.85
CA ILE A 56 16.36 -4.00 15.94
C ILE A 56 15.29 -4.96 16.45
N GLU A 57 14.90 -4.76 17.70
CA GLU A 57 13.76 -5.40 18.32
C GLU A 57 12.59 -4.39 18.32
N VAL A 58 11.42 -4.83 17.90
CA VAL A 58 10.21 -4.00 17.84
C VAL A 58 9.07 -4.67 18.59
N ARG A 59 8.23 -3.86 19.25
CA ARG A 59 7.05 -4.35 20.01
C ARG A 59 5.80 -4.18 19.18
N ILE A 60 4.92 -5.15 19.17
CA ILE A 60 3.60 -5.09 18.53
C ILE A 60 2.66 -4.25 19.41
N ASN A 61 2.47 -2.98 19.07
CA ASN A 61 1.61 -2.06 19.82
C ASN A 61 0.16 -2.03 19.28
N GLY A 62 -0.10 -2.66 18.14
CA GLY A 62 -1.44 -2.70 17.57
C GLY A 62 -1.58 -3.55 16.32
N VAL A 63 -2.84 -3.70 15.91
CA VAL A 63 -3.22 -4.48 14.72
C VAL A 63 -4.01 -3.60 13.77
N VAL A 64 -3.61 -3.54 12.50
CA VAL A 64 -4.36 -2.85 11.44
C VAL A 64 -5.42 -3.80 10.90
N LEU A 65 -6.69 -3.40 11.02
CA LEU A 65 -7.84 -4.15 10.54
C LEU A 65 -8.22 -3.75 9.11
N ALA A 66 -8.17 -2.46 8.80
CA ALA A 66 -8.47 -1.94 7.47
C ALA A 66 -7.54 -0.79 7.09
N GLU A 67 -7.12 -0.79 5.83
CA GLU A 67 -6.33 0.27 5.20
C GLU A 67 -7.09 0.87 4.04
N PRO A 68 -7.14 2.20 3.89
CA PRO A 68 -7.78 2.84 2.75
C PRO A 68 -7.11 2.50 1.41
N ASP A 69 -5.79 2.30 1.42
CA ASP A 69 -4.97 1.98 0.22
C ASP A 69 -5.09 0.51 -0.25
N ARG A 70 -5.91 -0.30 0.39
CA ARG A 70 -5.92 -1.75 0.15
C ARG A 70 -6.56 -2.13 -1.18
N ILE A 71 -7.49 -1.33 -1.69
CA ILE A 71 -8.22 -1.62 -2.93
C ILE A 71 -7.27 -1.71 -4.12
N SER A 72 -6.20 -0.90 -4.15
CA SER A 72 -5.20 -0.93 -5.21
C SER A 72 -4.19 -2.08 -5.11
N ARG A 73 -4.27 -2.92 -4.08
CA ARG A 73 -3.31 -4.00 -3.79
C ARG A 73 -3.98 -5.29 -3.36
N ALA A 74 -5.07 -5.66 -4.03
CA ALA A 74 -5.79 -6.92 -3.77
C ALA A 74 -4.86 -8.15 -3.83
N PHE A 75 -3.75 -8.07 -4.58
CA PHE A 75 -2.78 -9.13 -4.77
C PHE A 75 -1.49 -8.98 -3.92
N SER A 76 -1.44 -8.06 -2.95
CA SER A 76 -0.29 -8.00 -2.04
C SER A 76 -0.36 -9.13 -1.01
N ILE A 77 0.14 -10.30 -1.41
CA ILE A 77 0.23 -11.50 -0.57
C ILE A 77 1.44 -11.32 0.35
N GLY A 78 1.22 -11.06 1.62
CA GLY A 78 2.28 -11.01 2.62
C GLY A 78 1.86 -10.38 3.93
N PRO A 79 2.52 -10.76 5.02
CA PRO A 79 2.29 -10.15 6.33
C PRO A 79 2.69 -8.67 6.28
N ARG A 80 1.85 -7.81 6.86
CA ARG A 80 2.11 -6.37 6.90
C ARG A 80 2.61 -5.95 8.25
N VAL A 81 3.63 -5.11 8.22
CA VAL A 81 4.20 -4.48 9.40
C VAL A 81 4.34 -2.99 9.10
N PHE A 82 3.78 -2.15 9.95
CA PHE A 82 3.96 -0.70 9.95
C PHE A 82 5.00 -0.33 10.99
N LEU A 83 5.89 0.56 10.63
CA LEU A 83 6.99 1.04 11.46
C LEU A 83 7.18 2.53 11.26
N ALA A 84 7.76 3.19 12.24
CA ALA A 84 8.32 4.51 12.06
C ALA A 84 9.47 4.47 11.03
N ARG A 85 9.64 5.54 10.25
CA ARG A 85 10.75 5.66 9.29
C ARG A 85 12.10 5.49 9.97
N ALA A 86 12.29 6.14 11.13
CA ALA A 86 13.50 6.03 11.90
C ALA A 86 13.82 4.59 12.34
N SER A 87 12.81 3.81 12.73
CA SER A 87 12.99 2.39 13.07
C SER A 87 13.41 1.55 11.87
N LEU A 88 12.90 1.85 10.67
CA LEU A 88 13.36 1.18 9.45
C LEU A 88 14.82 1.49 9.16
N ASP A 89 15.24 2.74 9.29
CA ASP A 89 16.61 3.15 9.03
C ASP A 89 17.59 2.47 10.01
N GLN A 90 17.19 2.33 11.27
CA GLN A 90 17.96 1.60 12.30
C GLN A 90 17.98 0.08 12.11
N SER A 91 16.98 -0.48 11.45
CA SER A 91 16.84 -1.95 11.28
C SER A 91 17.95 -2.57 10.42
N GLY A 92 18.67 -1.78 9.64
CA GLY A 92 19.66 -2.27 8.69
C GLY A 92 19.07 -3.06 7.51
N LEU A 93 17.75 -3.04 7.30
CA LEU A 93 17.10 -3.70 6.16
C LEU A 93 17.25 -2.91 4.86
N VAL A 94 17.53 -1.61 4.97
CA VAL A 94 17.78 -0.72 3.84
C VAL A 94 19.26 -0.73 3.52
N GLN A 95 19.66 -1.59 2.60
CA GLN A 95 21.04 -1.75 2.17
C GLN A 95 21.14 -1.64 0.65
N ARG A 96 22.36 -1.52 0.12
CA ARG A 96 22.60 -1.55 -1.32
C ARG A 96 22.11 -2.87 -1.90
N GLY A 97 21.21 -2.79 -2.89
CA GLY A 97 20.55 -3.97 -3.48
C GLY A 97 19.20 -4.34 -2.84
N SER A 98 18.79 -3.70 -1.76
CA SER A 98 17.45 -3.92 -1.19
C SER A 98 16.35 -3.42 -2.13
N ARG A 99 15.30 -4.24 -2.33
CA ARG A 99 14.15 -3.83 -3.13
C ARG A 99 13.24 -2.89 -2.33
N ILE A 100 13.46 -1.59 -2.46
CA ILE A 100 12.72 -0.55 -1.77
C ILE A 100 11.84 0.20 -2.77
N LYS A 101 10.62 0.53 -2.35
CA LYS A 101 9.74 1.45 -3.08
C LYS A 101 9.53 2.70 -2.23
N HIS A 102 10.05 3.81 -2.66
CA HIS A 102 9.69 5.11 -2.13
C HIS A 102 8.37 5.57 -2.77
N ARG A 103 7.48 6.09 -1.97
CA ARG A 103 6.22 6.66 -2.45
C ARG A 103 6.02 8.02 -1.80
N THR A 104 5.90 9.03 -2.61
CA THR A 104 5.53 10.38 -2.21
C THR A 104 4.12 10.66 -2.70
N LEU A 105 3.24 11.08 -1.82
CA LEU A 105 1.88 11.49 -2.15
C LEU A 105 1.82 13.01 -2.12
N ILE A 106 1.30 13.60 -3.18
CA ILE A 106 1.18 15.05 -3.34
C ILE A 106 -0.31 15.39 -3.41
N ARG A 107 -0.77 16.28 -2.54
CA ARG A 107 -2.11 16.84 -2.60
C ARG A 107 -2.04 18.17 -3.32
N LEU A 108 -2.75 18.26 -4.43
CA LEU A 108 -2.89 19.51 -5.15
C LEU A 108 -4.03 20.34 -4.55
N PRO A 109 -3.89 21.67 -4.46
CA PRO A 109 -5.01 22.56 -4.19
C PRO A 109 -6.07 22.40 -5.27
N SER A 110 -7.35 22.61 -4.92
CA SER A 110 -8.46 22.52 -5.89
C SER A 110 -8.37 23.53 -7.04
N SER A 111 -7.63 24.61 -6.84
CA SER A 111 -7.35 25.63 -7.87
C SER A 111 -6.25 25.24 -8.86
N PHE A 112 -5.52 24.15 -8.63
CA PHE A 112 -4.39 23.75 -9.46
C PHE A 112 -4.75 22.58 -10.36
N GLU A 113 -4.61 22.75 -11.66
CA GLU A 113 -4.93 21.71 -12.65
C GLU A 113 -3.93 20.56 -12.62
N LEU A 114 -4.45 19.34 -12.64
CA LEU A 114 -3.65 18.13 -12.60
C LEU A 114 -2.65 18.04 -13.76
N GLU A 115 -3.08 18.41 -14.97
CA GLU A 115 -2.24 18.36 -16.16
C GLU A 115 -1.04 19.28 -16.06
N LYS A 116 -1.22 20.49 -15.53
CA LYS A 116 -0.11 21.44 -15.25
C LYS A 116 0.87 20.88 -14.23
N ALA A 117 0.35 20.22 -13.17
CA ALA A 117 1.19 19.58 -12.17
C ALA A 117 2.04 18.45 -12.76
N LEU A 118 1.46 17.64 -13.63
CA LEU A 118 2.16 16.55 -14.31
C LEU A 118 3.31 17.07 -15.16
N VAL A 119 3.05 18.07 -16.01
CA VAL A 119 4.09 18.67 -16.86
C VAL A 119 5.23 19.27 -16.03
N LEU A 120 4.92 19.93 -14.90
CA LEU A 120 5.94 20.49 -14.01
C LEU A 120 6.77 19.39 -13.34
N LEU A 121 6.12 18.32 -12.88
CA LEU A 121 6.80 17.19 -12.26
C LEU A 121 7.68 16.43 -13.27
N GLU A 122 7.18 16.17 -14.48
CA GLU A 122 7.94 15.51 -15.55
C GLU A 122 9.16 16.32 -15.98
N ARG A 123 9.04 17.63 -16.05
CA ARG A 123 10.19 18.51 -16.36
C ARG A 123 11.20 18.60 -15.23
N GLY A 124 10.74 18.56 -13.97
CA GLY A 124 11.60 18.68 -12.79
C GLY A 124 12.27 17.37 -12.37
N LEU A 125 11.71 16.24 -12.76
CA LEU A 125 12.21 14.92 -12.38
C LEU A 125 13.03 14.31 -13.53
N THR A 126 14.34 14.44 -13.41
CA THR A 126 15.31 13.91 -14.40
C THR A 126 15.52 12.40 -14.29
N ASP A 127 15.15 11.81 -13.16
CA ASP A 127 15.35 10.38 -12.88
C ASP A 127 14.23 9.54 -13.53
N LYS A 128 14.58 8.77 -14.56
CA LYS A 128 13.67 7.87 -15.28
C LYS A 128 13.13 6.70 -14.44
N SER A 129 13.66 6.46 -13.26
CA SER A 129 13.16 5.43 -12.34
C SER A 129 11.90 5.88 -11.58
N ILE A 130 11.57 7.16 -11.61
CA ILE A 130 10.41 7.74 -10.96
C ILE A 130 9.18 7.55 -11.85
N SER A 131 8.17 6.88 -11.33
CA SER A 131 6.88 6.71 -11.99
C SER A 131 5.84 7.62 -11.34
N ILE A 132 5.36 8.60 -12.08
CA ILE A 132 4.26 9.46 -11.65
C ILE A 132 2.96 8.74 -11.94
N ARG A 133 2.05 8.71 -10.98
CA ARG A 133 0.71 8.12 -11.11
C ARG A 133 -0.32 9.06 -10.53
N THR A 134 -1.42 9.20 -11.23
CA THR A 134 -2.56 10.00 -10.83
C THR A 134 -3.73 9.12 -10.37
N TYR A 135 -4.74 9.73 -9.79
CA TYR A 135 -5.98 9.02 -9.47
C TYR A 135 -6.73 8.57 -10.75
N LYS A 136 -6.55 9.29 -11.87
CA LYS A 136 -7.13 8.92 -13.17
C LYS A 136 -6.54 7.60 -13.69
N ASP A 137 -5.25 7.36 -13.51
CA ASP A 137 -4.59 6.11 -13.93
C ASP A 137 -5.11 4.89 -13.16
N MET A 138 -5.47 5.08 -11.89
CA MET A 138 -6.09 4.01 -11.10
C MET A 138 -7.49 3.66 -11.61
N GLN A 139 -8.26 4.65 -12.01
CA GLN A 139 -9.61 4.46 -12.54
C GLN A 139 -9.56 3.75 -13.90
N SER A 140 -8.69 4.17 -14.80
CA SER A 140 -8.54 3.54 -16.12
C SER A 140 -8.08 2.09 -16.04
N SER A 141 -7.19 1.76 -15.10
CA SER A 141 -6.73 0.38 -14.93
C SER A 141 -7.81 -0.57 -14.39
N LEU A 142 -8.76 -0.08 -13.60
CA LEU A 142 -9.93 -0.85 -13.16
C LEU A 142 -10.90 -1.08 -14.32
N SER A 143 -11.22 -0.03 -15.08
CA SER A 143 -12.12 -0.14 -16.24
C SER A 143 -11.58 -1.13 -17.27
N SER A 144 -10.31 -1.05 -17.62
CA SER A 144 -9.70 -1.97 -18.58
C SER A 144 -9.65 -3.42 -18.09
N SER A 145 -9.57 -3.65 -16.79
CA SER A 145 -9.64 -5.00 -16.21
C SER A 145 -11.06 -5.57 -16.28
N ILE A 146 -12.07 -4.74 -16.05
CA ILE A 146 -13.49 -5.12 -16.16
C ILE A 146 -13.85 -5.41 -17.61
N GLU A 147 -13.42 -4.57 -18.55
CA GLU A 147 -13.64 -4.79 -19.99
C GLU A 147 -13.03 -6.10 -20.48
N ARG A 148 -11.78 -6.41 -20.11
CA ARG A 148 -11.15 -7.70 -20.45
C ARG A 148 -11.92 -8.88 -19.85
N MET A 149 -12.36 -8.77 -18.61
CA MET A 149 -13.18 -9.81 -17.98
C MET A 149 -14.51 -10.02 -18.73
N GLY A 150 -15.15 -8.93 -19.17
CA GLY A 150 -16.36 -8.98 -20.00
C GLY A 150 -16.11 -9.67 -21.34
N GLN A 151 -14.98 -9.38 -22.00
CA GLN A 151 -14.59 -10.04 -23.24
C GLN A 151 -14.37 -11.56 -23.06
N TYR A 152 -13.68 -11.98 -22.00
CA TYR A 152 -13.47 -13.39 -21.70
C TYR A 152 -14.79 -14.13 -21.40
N LEU A 153 -15.67 -13.52 -20.61
CA LEU A 153 -16.99 -14.09 -20.31
C LEU A 153 -17.84 -14.18 -21.58
N GLY A 154 -17.81 -13.16 -22.45
CA GLY A 154 -18.50 -13.17 -23.73
C GLY A 154 -18.00 -14.29 -24.66
N ALA A 155 -16.68 -14.46 -24.77
CA ALA A 155 -16.09 -15.54 -25.56
C ALA A 155 -16.48 -16.94 -25.01
N LEU A 156 -16.45 -17.13 -23.68
CA LEU A 156 -16.90 -18.37 -23.05
C LEU A 156 -18.39 -18.62 -23.30
N GLY A 157 -19.23 -17.59 -23.27
CA GLY A 157 -20.66 -17.69 -23.56
C GLY A 157 -20.91 -18.15 -25.01
N VAL A 158 -20.18 -17.61 -25.98
CA VAL A 158 -20.29 -18.03 -27.39
C VAL A 158 -19.87 -19.49 -27.55
N ILE A 159 -18.75 -19.90 -26.93
CA ILE A 159 -18.29 -21.30 -26.96
C ILE A 159 -19.35 -22.23 -26.34
N ALA A 160 -19.91 -21.85 -25.21
CA ALA A 160 -20.95 -22.64 -24.56
C ALA A 160 -22.23 -22.79 -25.41
N LEU A 161 -22.64 -21.70 -26.11
CA LEU A 161 -23.76 -21.75 -27.05
C LEU A 161 -23.48 -22.65 -28.26
N LEU A 162 -22.26 -22.58 -28.80
CA LEU A 162 -21.88 -23.45 -29.93
C LEU A 162 -21.84 -24.93 -29.51
N MET A 163 -21.33 -25.24 -28.32
CA MET A 163 -21.31 -26.63 -27.82
C MET A 163 -22.71 -27.14 -27.44
N GLY A 164 -23.56 -26.27 -26.87
CA GLY A 164 -24.95 -26.65 -26.53
C GLY A 164 -25.89 -26.71 -27.73
N GLY A 165 -25.59 -26.01 -28.83
CA GLY A 165 -26.39 -26.03 -30.05
C GLY A 165 -26.10 -27.20 -31.01
N ILE A 166 -25.05 -27.96 -30.77
CA ILE A 166 -24.65 -29.13 -31.58
C ILE A 166 -25.23 -30.46 -31.02
N GLY A 167 -25.78 -30.43 -29.80
CA GLY A 167 -26.43 -31.57 -29.16
C GLY A 167 -27.95 -31.55 -29.39
#